data_9675282fc18b70ab8be6cb599b2c9c54
#
_entry.id   9675282fc18b70ab8be6cb599b2c9c54
#
_cell.length_a   1.000
_cell.length_b   1.000
_cell.length_c   1.000
_cell.angle_alpha   90.00
_cell.angle_beta   90.00
_cell.angle_gamma   90.00
#
_symmetry.space_group_name_H-M   'P 1'
#
loop_
_entity.id
_entity.type
_entity.pdbx_description
1 polymer ?
#
loop_
_entity_poly.entity_id
_entity_poly.type
_entity_poly.pdbx_seq_one_letter_code
_entity_poly.pdbx_strand_id
1 'polypeptide(L)'
;MSLLSKKAVVLLLAAVAGFGAMNAQAAKAKEKAVTEKVSVLEGKFSFVLPKGFVGDPLPAGPTGAKGTMYTNQTTKTVVITAENQIPEGNNVKDNDSAFLDGTVSDFIDAQRKALPDFNKLSEKSLTQKGNGLGLRQVDSTATQGGGQTLNTILLAGSGTRMALVQVISRASDKSGHEALVKTILKEK
;
A
#
# COMPACT_ATOMS: atom_id res chain seq x y z
N MET A 1 -16.28 9.96 -22.33
CA MET A 1 -16.67 10.06 -20.89
C MET A 1 -16.60 8.66 -20.31
N SER A 2 -15.47 8.33 -19.69
CA SER A 2 -15.25 6.97 -19.17
C SER A 2 -15.80 6.89 -17.74
N LEU A 3 -16.89 6.17 -17.57
CA LEU A 3 -17.35 5.67 -16.29
C LEU A 3 -16.43 4.52 -15.85
N LEU A 4 -15.20 4.82 -15.49
CA LEU A 4 -14.37 3.86 -14.80
C LEU A 4 -15.02 3.58 -13.45
N SER A 5 -15.53 2.39 -13.35
CA SER A 5 -16.38 1.88 -12.29
C SER A 5 -15.78 2.16 -10.89
N LYS A 6 -16.51 2.92 -10.09
CA LYS A 6 -16.28 3.20 -8.68
C LYS A 6 -16.15 1.96 -7.76
N LYS A 7 -16.12 0.76 -8.34
CA LYS A 7 -16.18 -0.52 -7.61
C LYS A 7 -14.83 -1.19 -7.39
N ALA A 8 -13.76 -0.79 -8.08
CA ALA A 8 -12.48 -1.50 -8.03
C ALA A 8 -11.61 -1.16 -6.80
N VAL A 9 -11.75 0.04 -6.25
CA VAL A 9 -10.90 0.55 -5.16
C VAL A 9 -11.44 0.20 -3.77
N VAL A 10 -12.74 -0.02 -3.64
CA VAL A 10 -13.40 -0.24 -2.35
C VAL A 10 -12.91 -1.51 -1.61
N LEU A 11 -12.32 -2.45 -2.32
CA LEU A 11 -11.96 -3.77 -1.77
C LEU A 11 -10.58 -3.85 -1.11
N LEU A 12 -9.72 -2.88 -1.40
CA LEU A 12 -8.40 -2.79 -0.74
C LEU A 12 -8.47 -2.23 0.70
N LEU A 13 -9.60 -1.65 1.08
CA LEU A 13 -9.78 -0.94 2.34
C LEU A 13 -10.24 -1.83 3.50
N ALA A 14 -10.84 -2.97 3.23
CA ALA A 14 -11.30 -3.87 4.29
C ALA A 14 -10.15 -4.45 5.13
N ALA A 15 -8.91 -4.45 4.61
CA ALA A 15 -7.74 -4.93 5.34
C ALA A 15 -7.26 -3.96 6.44
N VAL A 16 -7.59 -2.68 6.34
CA VAL A 16 -7.08 -1.64 7.26
C VAL A 16 -7.94 -1.46 8.51
N ALA A 17 -9.22 -1.81 8.45
CA ALA A 17 -10.12 -1.69 9.61
C ALA A 17 -9.87 -2.76 10.70
N GLY A 18 -9.06 -3.78 10.42
CA GLY A 18 -8.83 -4.92 11.32
C GLY A 18 -7.73 -4.75 12.37
N PHE A 19 -7.07 -3.61 12.48
CA PHE A 19 -5.98 -3.41 13.45
C PHE A 19 -6.40 -3.38 14.93
N GLY A 20 -7.70 -3.35 15.21
CA GLY A 20 -8.22 -3.31 16.59
C GLY A 20 -8.13 -4.62 17.37
N ALA A 21 -7.77 -5.74 16.76
CA ALA A 21 -7.84 -7.07 17.40
C ALA A 21 -6.53 -7.89 17.29
N MET A 22 -5.39 -7.29 17.00
CA MET A 22 -4.11 -8.01 17.05
C MET A 22 -3.49 -8.03 18.45
N ASN A 23 -4.32 -8.31 19.47
CA ASN A 23 -3.80 -8.79 20.73
C ASN A 23 -3.82 -10.32 20.74
N ALA A 24 -2.61 -10.87 20.88
CA ALA A 24 -2.33 -12.19 21.38
C ALA A 24 -2.60 -13.40 20.47
N GLN A 25 -1.79 -13.53 19.42
CA GLN A 25 -1.12 -14.81 19.20
C GLN A 25 0.21 -14.56 18.49
N ALA A 26 1.06 -13.77 19.13
CA ALA A 26 2.48 -13.79 18.84
C ALA A 26 3.05 -15.12 19.35
N ALA A 27 2.85 -16.20 18.60
CA ALA A 27 3.84 -17.24 18.61
C ALA A 27 5.17 -16.54 18.37
N LYS A 28 6.17 -16.79 19.22
CA LYS A 28 7.54 -16.27 19.12
C LYS A 28 8.10 -16.60 17.73
N ALA A 29 7.70 -15.85 16.72
CA ALA A 29 8.37 -15.85 15.44
C ALA A 29 9.75 -15.29 15.73
N LYS A 30 10.78 -16.14 15.69
CA LYS A 30 12.19 -15.72 15.69
C LYS A 30 12.28 -14.65 14.62
N GLU A 31 12.70 -13.45 15.02
CA GLU A 31 12.93 -12.35 14.11
C GLU A 31 13.75 -12.86 12.93
N LYS A 32 13.14 -12.93 11.75
CA LYS A 32 13.84 -13.44 10.56
C LYS A 32 14.96 -12.47 10.24
N ALA A 33 16.20 -12.93 10.35
CA ALA A 33 17.39 -12.17 9.99
C ALA A 33 17.52 -11.91 8.47
N VAL A 34 16.48 -12.24 7.70
CA VAL A 34 16.44 -12.20 6.23
C VAL A 34 15.61 -11.02 5.78
N THR A 35 16.04 -10.37 4.69
CA THR A 35 15.27 -9.35 3.99
C THR A 35 14.14 -10.00 3.17
N GLU A 36 12.99 -9.33 3.08
CA GLU A 36 11.87 -9.83 2.28
C GLU A 36 11.86 -9.14 0.90
N LYS A 37 11.91 -9.92 -0.16
CA LYS A 37 11.78 -9.40 -1.54
C LYS A 37 10.29 -9.36 -1.90
N VAL A 38 9.82 -8.18 -2.22
CA VAL A 38 8.43 -7.93 -2.62
C VAL A 38 8.36 -7.61 -4.11
N SER A 39 7.35 -8.15 -4.78
CA SER A 39 7.16 -7.95 -6.21
C SER A 39 5.67 -7.92 -6.52
N VAL A 40 5.21 -6.88 -7.21
CA VAL A 40 3.85 -6.71 -7.72
C VAL A 40 3.87 -6.29 -9.19
N LEU A 41 2.73 -6.33 -9.87
CA LEU A 41 2.59 -6.00 -11.29
C LEU A 41 3.57 -6.82 -12.16
N GLU A 42 3.62 -8.14 -11.92
CA GLU A 42 4.49 -9.07 -12.69
C GLU A 42 5.98 -8.68 -12.66
N GLY A 43 6.42 -8.08 -11.55
CA GLY A 43 7.81 -7.66 -11.36
C GLY A 43 8.12 -6.23 -11.78
N LYS A 44 7.19 -5.50 -12.38
CA LYS A 44 7.38 -4.10 -12.76
C LYS A 44 7.61 -3.19 -11.57
N PHE A 45 6.99 -3.51 -10.42
CA PHE A 45 7.29 -2.84 -9.17
C PHE A 45 7.80 -3.84 -8.15
N SER A 46 9.10 -3.77 -7.85
CA SER A 46 9.76 -4.66 -6.90
C SER A 46 10.71 -3.89 -6.00
N PHE A 47 10.75 -4.29 -4.72
CA PHE A 47 11.61 -3.71 -3.69
C PHE A 47 12.01 -4.77 -2.66
N VAL A 48 12.90 -4.39 -1.75
CA VAL A 48 13.34 -5.25 -0.66
C VAL A 48 13.02 -4.56 0.65
N LEU A 49 12.28 -5.24 1.51
CA LEU A 49 12.07 -4.77 2.88
C LEU A 49 13.29 -5.09 3.74
N PRO A 50 13.67 -4.19 4.65
CA PRO A 50 14.75 -4.43 5.61
C PRO A 50 14.48 -5.68 6.46
N LYS A 51 15.51 -6.12 7.17
CA LYS A 51 15.39 -7.21 8.16
C LYS A 51 14.34 -6.87 9.23
N GLY A 52 13.69 -7.91 9.74
CA GLY A 52 12.70 -7.78 10.82
C GLY A 52 11.24 -7.74 10.34
N PHE A 53 10.99 -7.62 9.05
CA PHE A 53 9.64 -7.79 8.50
C PHE A 53 9.31 -9.28 8.32
N VAL A 54 8.07 -9.64 8.70
CA VAL A 54 7.48 -10.97 8.50
C VAL A 54 6.20 -10.81 7.71
N GLY A 55 6.09 -11.53 6.59
CA GLY A 55 4.94 -11.45 5.69
C GLY A 55 3.90 -12.51 6.00
N ASP A 56 2.64 -12.10 6.13
CA ASP A 56 1.46 -12.94 6.26
C ASP A 56 0.51 -12.65 5.08
N PRO A 57 0.10 -13.67 4.32
CA PRO A 57 -0.88 -13.49 3.25
C PRO A 57 -2.19 -12.92 3.81
N LEU A 58 -2.74 -11.93 3.12
CA LEU A 58 -4.08 -11.45 3.43
C LEU A 58 -5.14 -12.42 2.87
N PRO A 59 -6.30 -12.53 3.53
CA PRO A 59 -7.43 -13.26 2.97
C PRO A 59 -7.76 -12.73 1.57
N ALA A 60 -8.10 -13.63 0.65
CA ALA A 60 -8.51 -13.22 -0.68
C ALA A 60 -9.74 -12.31 -0.62
N GLY A 61 -9.65 -11.15 -1.26
CA GLY A 61 -10.78 -10.24 -1.38
C GLY A 61 -11.88 -10.81 -2.29
N PRO A 62 -13.12 -10.31 -2.20
CA PRO A 62 -14.26 -10.79 -2.98
C PRO A 62 -14.08 -10.64 -4.50
N THR A 63 -13.13 -9.85 -4.97
CA THR A 63 -12.77 -9.69 -6.39
C THR A 63 -11.51 -10.46 -6.78
N GLY A 64 -11.06 -11.42 -5.95
CA GLY A 64 -9.81 -12.13 -6.19
C GLY A 64 -8.56 -11.29 -5.91
N ALA A 65 -8.68 -10.19 -5.19
CA ALA A 65 -7.55 -9.40 -4.71
C ALA A 65 -6.60 -10.29 -3.92
N LYS A 66 -5.30 -10.17 -4.21
CA LYS A 66 -4.23 -10.84 -3.47
C LYS A 66 -3.40 -9.80 -2.75
N GLY A 67 -3.00 -10.11 -1.54
CA GLY A 67 -2.17 -9.19 -0.77
C GLY A 67 -1.34 -9.91 0.27
N THR A 68 -0.37 -9.18 0.82
CA THR A 68 0.46 -9.63 1.93
C THR A 68 0.65 -8.47 2.89
N MET A 69 0.52 -8.75 4.17
CA MET A 69 0.85 -7.81 5.24
C MET A 69 2.21 -8.19 5.80
N TYR A 70 3.15 -7.27 5.75
CA TYR A 70 4.48 -7.41 6.34
C TYR A 70 4.54 -6.59 7.61
N THR A 71 4.85 -7.24 8.72
CA THR A 71 4.89 -6.60 10.05
C THR A 71 6.30 -6.62 10.61
N ASN A 72 6.79 -5.48 11.07
CA ASN A 72 8.00 -5.37 11.87
C ASN A 72 7.62 -5.04 13.31
N GLN A 73 7.76 -6.03 14.21
CA GLN A 73 7.36 -5.91 15.62
C GLN A 73 8.27 -4.96 16.41
N THR A 74 9.52 -4.80 16.00
CA THR A 74 10.47 -3.91 16.68
C THR A 74 10.13 -2.44 16.42
N THR A 75 9.92 -2.06 15.16
CA THR A 75 9.58 -0.69 14.77
C THR A 75 8.08 -0.39 14.85
N LYS A 76 7.24 -1.41 15.04
CA LYS A 76 5.78 -1.30 14.95
C LYS A 76 5.30 -0.72 13.62
N THR A 77 6.01 -1.11 12.56
CA THR A 77 5.73 -0.69 11.19
C THR A 77 5.06 -1.83 10.43
N VAL A 78 4.08 -1.48 9.62
CA VAL A 78 3.37 -2.40 8.73
C VAL A 78 3.53 -1.94 7.30
N VAL A 79 3.80 -2.89 6.39
CA VAL A 79 3.72 -2.68 4.95
C VAL A 79 2.68 -3.62 4.39
N ILE A 80 1.71 -3.09 3.69
CA ILE A 80 0.67 -3.88 3.03
C ILE A 80 0.89 -3.77 1.54
N THR A 81 0.92 -4.91 0.86
CA THR A 81 0.86 -4.96 -0.59
C THR A 81 -0.46 -5.58 -1.00
N ALA A 82 -1.08 -5.05 -2.03
CA ALA A 82 -2.25 -5.65 -2.61
C ALA A 82 -2.26 -5.46 -4.12
N GLU A 83 -2.75 -6.44 -4.83
CA GLU A 83 -2.88 -6.44 -6.29
C GLU A 83 -4.28 -6.87 -6.67
N ASN A 84 -4.93 -6.09 -7.55
CA ASN A 84 -6.25 -6.35 -8.08
C ASN A 84 -6.22 -6.41 -9.59
N GLN A 85 -7.13 -7.17 -10.15
CA GLN A 85 -7.47 -7.05 -11.56
C GLN A 85 -8.28 -5.78 -11.81
N ILE A 86 -7.93 -5.07 -12.86
CA ILE A 86 -8.77 -4.02 -13.43
C ILE A 86 -9.94 -4.72 -14.15
N PRO A 87 -11.18 -4.21 -14.06
CA PRO A 87 -12.33 -4.84 -14.70
C PRO A 87 -12.08 -5.16 -16.18
N GLU A 88 -12.64 -6.26 -16.66
CA GLU A 88 -12.48 -6.76 -18.03
C GLU A 88 -12.72 -5.66 -19.08
N GLY A 89 -11.90 -5.66 -20.12
CA GLY A 89 -11.92 -4.67 -21.20
C GLY A 89 -11.11 -3.40 -20.92
N ASN A 90 -10.61 -3.21 -19.71
CA ASN A 90 -9.74 -2.09 -19.39
C ASN A 90 -8.28 -2.55 -19.34
N ASN A 91 -7.46 -1.92 -20.18
CA ASN A 91 -6.02 -2.11 -20.22
C ASN A 91 -5.37 -0.73 -20.04
N VAL A 92 -4.63 -0.55 -18.96
CA VAL A 92 -3.99 0.73 -18.62
C VAL A 92 -2.52 0.72 -19.01
N LYS A 93 -2.02 1.86 -19.48
CA LYS A 93 -0.60 2.05 -19.74
C LYS A 93 0.16 2.17 -18.42
N ASP A 94 1.44 1.83 -18.45
CA ASP A 94 2.31 1.89 -17.26
C ASP A 94 2.40 3.28 -16.63
N ASN A 95 2.06 4.34 -17.34
CA ASN A 95 2.01 5.71 -16.85
C ASN A 95 0.71 6.41 -17.29
N ASP A 96 -0.42 5.77 -17.04
CA ASP A 96 -1.75 6.33 -17.35
C ASP A 96 -2.16 7.28 -16.23
N SER A 97 -1.92 8.58 -16.43
CA SER A 97 -2.24 9.59 -15.42
C SER A 97 -3.72 9.66 -15.10
N ALA A 98 -4.61 9.56 -16.09
CA ALA A 98 -6.05 9.63 -15.84
C ALA A 98 -6.55 8.47 -14.97
N PHE A 99 -6.04 7.26 -15.24
CA PHE A 99 -6.32 6.09 -14.41
C PHE A 99 -5.80 6.27 -12.99
N LEU A 100 -4.53 6.69 -12.85
CA LEU A 100 -3.88 6.84 -11.55
C LEU A 100 -4.54 7.93 -10.71
N ASP A 101 -4.90 9.07 -11.31
CA ASP A 101 -5.57 10.19 -10.60
C ASP A 101 -6.99 9.78 -10.14
N GLY A 102 -7.72 9.04 -10.97
CA GLY A 102 -9.01 8.45 -10.59
C GLY A 102 -8.86 7.47 -9.42
N THR A 103 -7.85 6.60 -9.47
CA THR A 103 -7.56 5.64 -8.39
C THR A 103 -7.21 6.33 -7.07
N VAL A 104 -6.43 7.41 -7.12
CA VAL A 104 -6.13 8.23 -5.93
C VAL A 104 -7.40 8.84 -5.34
N SER A 105 -8.25 9.42 -6.19
CA SER A 105 -9.52 10.01 -5.74
C SER A 105 -10.40 9.00 -5.02
N ASP A 106 -10.60 7.84 -5.64
CA ASP A 106 -11.42 6.76 -5.06
C ASP A 106 -10.82 6.25 -3.74
N PHE A 107 -9.48 6.14 -3.68
CA PHE A 107 -8.79 5.75 -2.47
C PHE A 107 -9.00 6.77 -1.34
N ILE A 108 -8.79 8.06 -1.58
CA ILE A 108 -8.97 9.13 -0.58
C ILE A 108 -10.41 9.16 -0.06
N ASP A 109 -11.39 9.05 -0.94
CA ASP A 109 -12.81 9.03 -0.56
C ASP A 109 -13.15 7.84 0.34
N ALA A 110 -12.55 6.70 0.04
CA ALA A 110 -12.74 5.51 0.84
C ALA A 110 -12.03 5.63 2.21
N GLN A 111 -10.83 6.22 2.28
CA GLN A 111 -10.13 6.46 3.55
C GLN A 111 -10.91 7.42 4.45
N ARG A 112 -11.44 8.51 3.90
CA ARG A 112 -12.26 9.47 4.65
C ARG A 112 -13.52 8.83 5.25
N LYS A 113 -14.09 7.84 4.58
CA LYS A 113 -15.25 7.09 5.09
C LYS A 113 -14.87 6.11 6.20
N ALA A 114 -13.69 5.49 6.10
CA ALA A 114 -13.23 4.47 7.04
C ALA A 114 -12.55 5.06 8.29
N LEU A 115 -11.89 6.20 8.15
CA LEU A 115 -11.07 6.83 9.18
C LEU A 115 -11.55 8.28 9.38
N PRO A 116 -12.31 8.57 10.45
CA PRO A 116 -12.92 9.89 10.66
C PRO A 116 -11.91 11.04 10.75
N ASP A 117 -10.68 10.77 11.19
CA ASP A 117 -9.59 11.72 11.31
C ASP A 117 -8.55 11.63 10.19
N PHE A 118 -8.90 10.98 9.07
CA PHE A 118 -8.02 10.90 7.91
C PHE A 118 -7.65 12.30 7.40
N ASN A 119 -6.35 12.59 7.34
CA ASN A 119 -5.83 13.86 6.87
C ASN A 119 -4.75 13.63 5.81
N LYS A 120 -5.04 14.01 4.55
CA LYS A 120 -4.06 13.98 3.47
C LYS A 120 -3.04 15.08 3.65
N LEU A 121 -1.75 14.74 3.70
CA LEU A 121 -0.64 15.68 3.86
C LEU A 121 -0.06 16.09 2.51
N SER A 122 0.16 15.12 1.61
CA SER A 122 0.75 15.39 0.31
C SER A 122 0.32 14.38 -0.74
N GLU A 123 0.50 14.75 -2.01
CA GLU A 123 0.36 13.87 -3.16
C GLU A 123 1.46 14.17 -4.16
N LYS A 124 2.07 13.13 -4.74
CA LYS A 124 3.15 13.24 -5.71
C LYS A 124 2.96 12.26 -6.86
N SER A 125 3.26 12.71 -8.06
CA SER A 125 3.40 11.86 -9.23
C SER A 125 4.87 11.49 -9.40
N LEU A 126 5.16 10.21 -9.47
CA LEU A 126 6.49 9.67 -9.61
C LEU A 126 6.56 8.77 -10.85
N THR A 127 7.74 8.64 -11.42
CA THR A 127 8.01 7.66 -12.48
C THR A 127 9.21 6.82 -12.07
N GLN A 128 9.02 5.51 -12.05
CA GLN A 128 10.07 4.58 -11.67
C GLN A 128 11.17 4.58 -12.73
N LYS A 129 12.42 4.74 -12.29
CA LYS A 129 13.60 4.69 -13.17
C LYS A 129 13.78 3.27 -13.70
N GLY A 130 14.03 3.16 -15.00
CA GLY A 130 14.37 1.90 -15.68
C GLY A 130 13.22 1.25 -16.44
N ASN A 131 11.96 1.35 -15.99
CA ASN A 131 10.82 0.78 -16.70
C ASN A 131 9.68 1.78 -17.00
N GLY A 132 9.79 3.02 -16.55
CA GLY A 132 8.80 4.06 -16.84
C GLY A 132 7.45 3.90 -16.12
N LEU A 133 7.34 2.99 -15.15
CA LEU A 133 6.10 2.79 -14.40
C LEU A 133 5.73 4.07 -13.62
N GLY A 134 4.55 4.59 -13.88
CA GLY A 134 3.98 5.70 -13.14
C GLY A 134 3.45 5.27 -11.79
N LEU A 135 3.74 6.09 -10.78
CA LEU A 135 3.26 5.91 -9.41
C LEU A 135 2.55 7.17 -8.94
N ARG A 136 1.55 7.01 -8.09
CA ARG A 136 1.02 8.09 -7.25
C ARG A 136 1.36 7.77 -5.80
N GLN A 137 2.04 8.70 -5.15
CA GLN A 137 2.31 8.66 -3.72
C GLN A 137 1.34 9.59 -3.02
N VAL A 138 0.65 9.08 -2.00
CA VAL A 138 -0.20 9.89 -1.09
C VAL A 138 0.30 9.70 0.32
N ASP A 139 0.70 10.79 0.96
CA ASP A 139 1.08 10.81 2.37
C ASP A 139 -0.09 11.34 3.19
N SER A 140 -0.36 10.69 4.31
CA SER A 140 -1.49 11.04 5.18
C SER A 140 -1.23 10.67 6.64
N THR A 141 -2.10 11.15 7.52
CA THR A 141 -2.20 10.70 8.91
C THR A 141 -3.61 10.22 9.22
N ALA A 142 -3.71 9.30 10.16
CA ALA A 142 -4.98 8.85 10.75
C ALA A 142 -4.72 8.15 12.08
N THR A 143 -5.75 7.96 12.90
CA THR A 143 -5.67 7.12 14.08
C THR A 143 -5.97 5.67 13.71
N GLN A 144 -4.99 4.82 13.90
CA GLN A 144 -5.08 3.38 13.61
C GLN A 144 -4.33 2.59 14.70
N GLY A 145 -4.85 1.42 15.06
CA GLY A 145 -4.20 0.57 16.06
C GLY A 145 -4.02 1.23 17.44
N GLY A 146 -4.92 2.15 17.80
CA GLY A 146 -4.90 2.83 19.10
C GLY A 146 -3.96 4.03 19.19
N GLY A 147 -3.44 4.55 18.06
CA GLY A 147 -2.61 5.74 18.06
C GLY A 147 -2.52 6.43 16.70
N GLN A 148 -1.95 7.62 16.70
CA GLN A 148 -1.68 8.37 15.47
C GLN A 148 -0.61 7.67 14.63
N THR A 149 -0.87 7.55 13.34
CA THR A 149 0.02 6.92 12.36
C THR A 149 0.37 7.86 11.23
N LEU A 150 1.55 7.63 10.65
CA LEU A 150 1.95 8.12 9.34
C LEU A 150 1.61 7.03 8.33
N ASN A 151 1.02 7.43 7.24
CA ASN A 151 0.66 6.53 6.14
C ASN A 151 1.22 7.07 4.84
N THR A 152 1.94 6.24 4.09
CA THR A 152 2.30 6.51 2.70
C THR A 152 1.74 5.40 1.84
N ILE A 153 1.02 5.77 0.79
CA ILE A 153 0.46 4.85 -0.18
C ILE A 153 1.07 5.12 -1.54
N LEU A 154 1.46 4.04 -2.20
CA LEU A 154 1.94 4.03 -3.56
C LEU A 154 0.93 3.26 -4.41
N LEU A 155 0.37 3.92 -5.42
CA LEU A 155 -0.57 3.34 -6.37
C LEU A 155 0.09 3.24 -7.74
N ALA A 156 -0.07 2.10 -8.40
CA ALA A 156 0.41 1.85 -9.74
C ALA A 156 -0.60 1.03 -10.54
N GLY A 157 -0.58 1.18 -11.87
CA GLY A 157 -1.37 0.36 -12.79
C GLY A 157 -0.55 -0.05 -13.98
N SER A 158 -0.76 -1.27 -14.48
CA SER A 158 -0.11 -1.79 -15.67
C SER A 158 -0.94 -2.92 -16.29
N GLY A 159 -1.21 -2.82 -17.58
CA GLY A 159 -2.01 -3.81 -18.28
C GLY A 159 -3.38 -3.96 -17.62
N THR A 160 -3.72 -5.16 -17.24
CA THR A 160 -5.01 -5.49 -16.58
C THR A 160 -4.95 -5.47 -15.05
N ARG A 161 -3.86 -4.96 -14.46
CA ARG A 161 -3.63 -5.02 -13.02
C ARG A 161 -3.35 -3.65 -12.42
N MET A 162 -3.78 -3.48 -11.19
CA MET A 162 -3.40 -2.37 -10.32
C MET A 162 -2.80 -2.90 -9.02
N ALA A 163 -1.84 -2.18 -8.48
CA ALA A 163 -1.20 -2.50 -7.22
C ALA A 163 -1.23 -1.31 -6.27
N LEU A 164 -1.29 -1.65 -4.99
CA LEU A 164 -1.16 -0.73 -3.88
C LEU A 164 -0.04 -1.24 -2.96
N VAL A 165 0.83 -0.32 -2.55
CA VAL A 165 1.77 -0.55 -1.44
C VAL A 165 1.51 0.52 -0.39
N GLN A 166 1.15 0.12 0.81
CA GLN A 166 0.88 1.03 1.93
C GLN A 166 1.91 0.80 3.04
N VAL A 167 2.52 1.88 3.50
CA VAL A 167 3.42 1.90 4.66
C VAL A 167 2.69 2.61 5.80
N ILE A 168 2.60 1.95 6.95
CA ILE A 168 1.97 2.48 8.16
C ILE A 168 3.00 2.43 9.29
N SER A 169 3.28 3.57 9.91
CA SER A 169 4.23 3.70 11.02
C SER A 169 3.63 4.55 12.12
N ARG A 170 4.16 4.46 13.34
CA ARG A 170 3.79 5.37 14.41
C ARG A 170 4.17 6.81 14.04
N ALA A 171 3.35 7.77 14.41
CA ALA A 171 3.63 9.19 14.15
C ALA A 171 4.94 9.67 14.80
N SER A 172 5.38 9.03 15.89
CA SER A 172 6.65 9.31 16.57
C SER A 172 7.90 8.85 15.81
N ASP A 173 7.75 7.94 14.81
CA ASP A 173 8.88 7.41 14.02
C ASP A 173 8.88 7.96 12.58
N LYS A 174 8.87 9.27 12.46
CA LYS A 174 8.86 9.94 11.15
C LYS A 174 10.08 9.60 10.31
N SER A 175 11.26 9.61 10.92
CA SER A 175 12.52 9.33 10.21
C SER A 175 12.59 7.89 9.68
N GLY A 176 12.16 6.91 10.48
CA GLY A 176 12.07 5.51 10.06
C GLY A 176 11.04 5.30 8.94
N HIS A 177 9.89 5.98 9.03
CA HIS A 177 8.87 5.97 7.99
C HIS A 177 9.42 6.48 6.65
N GLU A 178 10.01 7.67 6.65
CA GLU A 178 10.57 8.29 5.44
C GLU A 178 11.71 7.45 4.84
N ALA A 179 12.59 6.89 5.67
CA ALA A 179 13.67 6.02 5.22
C ALA A 179 13.14 4.73 4.57
N LEU A 180 12.08 4.15 5.12
CA LEU A 180 11.45 2.96 4.55
C LEU A 180 10.79 3.27 3.20
N VAL A 181 10.06 4.38 3.10
CA VAL A 181 9.43 4.82 1.84
C VAL A 181 10.49 5.03 0.75
N LYS A 182 11.60 5.72 1.07
CA LYS A 182 12.74 5.88 0.14
C LYS A 182 13.32 4.53 -0.30
N THR A 183 13.46 3.59 0.63
CA THR A 183 13.94 2.23 0.32
C THR A 183 13.01 1.52 -0.66
N ILE A 184 11.71 1.61 -0.47
CA ILE A 184 10.70 1.03 -1.36
C ILE A 184 10.74 1.68 -2.75
N LEU A 185 10.89 2.99 -2.81
CA LEU A 185 11.00 3.76 -4.05
C LEU A 185 12.39 3.65 -4.72
N LYS A 186 13.38 3.08 -4.03
CA LYS A 186 14.79 3.04 -4.46
C LYS A 186 15.38 4.45 -4.69
N GLU A 187 14.92 5.41 -3.93
CA GLU A 187 15.47 6.76 -3.89
C GLU A 187 16.76 6.77 -3.04
N LYS A 188 17.78 7.50 -3.55
CA LYS A 188 19.04 7.70 -2.83
C LYS A 188 18.95 8.86 -1.85
#